data_0baa09cd4a7e11e822c0c0b1e3706e5b
#
_entry.id   0baa09cd4a7e11e822c0c0b1e3706e5b
#
_cell.length_a   1.000
_cell.length_b   1.000
_cell.length_c   1.000
_cell.angle_alpha   90.00
_cell.angle_beta   90.00
_cell.angle_gamma   90.00
#
_symmetry.space_group_name_H-M   'P 1'
#
loop_
_entity.id
_entity.type
_entity.pdbx_description
1 polymer ?
#
loop_
_entity_poly.entity_id
_entity_poly.type
_entity_poly.pdbx_seq_one_letter_code
_entity_poly.pdbx_strand_id
1 'polypeptide(L)'
;MTVSPGLGITDISDQQAGAETAHNEAVRLLEVAAGRAVKDRDLTAPPGSESDGDAYIVKATGTGDWAGHDNKIAVYLGDTYKFITPSEGMSVYLQDENVDVLWNGSAWLAYGGYQTLTDASTIAWDASKGTNAQVTLSTSRTMGTPTNLHTGWIYTIKITQPSGESGATVTWPALFKFTMGNMAL
;
A
#
# COMPACT_ATOMS: atom_id res chain seq x y z
N MET A 1 -0.84 -17.32 -30.41
CA MET A 1 -0.95 -17.67 -28.99
C MET A 1 -0.61 -16.45 -28.21
N THR A 2 -1.52 -15.98 -27.40
CA THR A 2 -1.27 -14.93 -26.42
C THR A 2 -0.81 -15.54 -25.11
N VAL A 3 -0.18 -14.73 -24.26
CA VAL A 3 0.27 -15.14 -22.93
C VAL A 3 -0.25 -14.14 -21.90
N SER A 4 -0.45 -14.58 -20.68
CA SER A 4 -0.87 -13.68 -19.59
C SER A 4 0.25 -12.65 -19.29
N PRO A 5 -0.10 -11.39 -19.04
CA PRO A 5 0.86 -10.29 -18.91
C PRO A 5 1.75 -10.40 -17.67
N GLY A 6 1.37 -11.22 -16.72
CA GLY A 6 2.08 -11.38 -15.47
C GLY A 6 3.06 -12.54 -15.44
N LEU A 7 2.55 -13.74 -15.39
CA LEU A 7 3.35 -14.96 -15.27
C LEU A 7 3.74 -15.57 -16.60
N GLY A 8 3.31 -15.00 -17.72
CA GLY A 8 3.61 -15.50 -19.06
C GLY A 8 2.93 -16.84 -19.36
N ILE A 9 1.82 -17.16 -18.71
CA ILE A 9 1.08 -18.41 -18.92
C ILE A 9 0.44 -18.34 -20.31
N THR A 10 0.65 -19.38 -21.12
CA THR A 10 0.07 -19.45 -22.46
C THR A 10 -1.44 -19.58 -22.37
N ASP A 11 -2.15 -18.68 -23.05
CA ASP A 11 -3.59 -18.73 -23.15
C ASP A 11 -4.06 -19.98 -23.92
N ILE A 12 -5.22 -20.51 -23.56
CA ILE A 12 -5.83 -21.62 -24.28
C ILE A 12 -6.24 -21.10 -25.66
N SER A 13 -5.87 -21.80 -26.70
CA SER A 13 -6.32 -21.52 -28.06
C SER A 13 -7.61 -22.25 -28.39
N ASP A 14 -8.42 -21.58 -29.16
CA ASP A 14 -9.77 -21.82 -29.63
C ASP A 14 -10.11 -23.29 -29.97
N GLN A 15 -10.96 -23.93 -29.18
CA GLN A 15 -11.76 -25.11 -29.59
C GLN A 15 -13.12 -25.21 -28.84
N GLN A 16 -13.40 -24.33 -27.88
CA GLN A 16 -14.67 -24.32 -27.15
C GLN A 16 -15.16 -22.89 -27.02
N ALA A 17 -16.13 -22.47 -27.80
CA ALA A 17 -16.64 -21.11 -27.79
C ALA A 17 -16.96 -20.61 -26.38
N GLY A 18 -16.21 -19.60 -25.92
CA GLY A 18 -16.35 -18.92 -24.63
C GLY A 18 -15.60 -19.56 -23.46
N ALA A 19 -15.13 -20.79 -23.55
CA ALA A 19 -14.40 -21.41 -22.43
C ALA A 19 -12.99 -20.88 -22.31
N GLU A 20 -12.31 -20.62 -23.43
CA GLU A 20 -10.98 -20.01 -23.46
C GLU A 20 -10.98 -18.60 -22.88
N THR A 21 -11.98 -17.79 -23.21
CA THR A 21 -12.10 -16.42 -22.68
C THR A 21 -12.26 -16.44 -21.16
N ALA A 22 -13.19 -17.26 -20.66
CA ALA A 22 -13.44 -17.38 -19.21
C ALA A 22 -12.21 -17.93 -18.46
N HIS A 23 -11.50 -18.91 -19.06
CA HIS A 23 -10.29 -19.46 -18.46
C HIS A 23 -9.16 -18.42 -18.43
N ASN A 24 -8.92 -17.76 -19.54
CA ASN A 24 -7.85 -16.77 -19.64
C ASN A 24 -8.10 -15.57 -18.73
N GLU A 25 -9.36 -15.13 -18.61
CA GLU A 25 -9.76 -14.12 -17.63
C GLU A 25 -9.49 -14.60 -16.20
N ALA A 26 -9.88 -15.82 -15.85
CA ALA A 26 -9.64 -16.38 -14.51
C ALA A 26 -8.14 -16.48 -14.18
N VAL A 27 -7.29 -16.85 -15.15
CA VAL A 27 -5.83 -16.88 -14.96
C VAL A 27 -5.29 -15.48 -14.67
N ARG A 28 -5.73 -14.46 -15.42
CA ARG A 28 -5.27 -13.08 -15.20
C ARG A 28 -5.71 -12.52 -13.83
N LEU A 29 -6.93 -12.82 -13.41
CA LEU A 29 -7.40 -12.45 -12.07
C LEU A 29 -6.60 -13.18 -10.98
N LEU A 30 -6.27 -14.45 -11.21
CA LEU A 30 -5.45 -15.23 -10.28
C LEU A 30 -4.03 -14.68 -10.16
N GLU A 31 -3.42 -14.20 -11.25
CA GLU A 31 -2.11 -13.55 -11.23
C GLU A 31 -2.09 -12.33 -10.28
N VAL A 32 -3.12 -11.49 -10.34
CA VAL A 32 -3.24 -10.34 -9.43
C VAL A 32 -3.49 -10.81 -7.99
N ALA A 33 -4.41 -11.76 -7.79
CA ALA A 33 -4.72 -12.30 -6.47
C ALA A 33 -3.54 -13.02 -5.81
N ALA A 34 -2.63 -13.60 -6.61
CA ALA A 34 -1.43 -14.28 -6.15
C ALA A 34 -0.27 -13.34 -5.75
N GLY A 35 -0.54 -12.07 -5.52
CA GLY A 35 0.45 -11.12 -5.02
C GLY A 35 1.16 -10.32 -6.11
N ARG A 36 0.51 -10.11 -7.24
CA ARG A 36 0.99 -9.16 -8.25
C ARG A 36 0.94 -7.73 -7.72
N ALA A 37 1.81 -6.89 -8.28
CA ALA A 37 1.84 -5.49 -7.95
C ALA A 37 0.60 -4.75 -8.49
N VAL A 38 0.03 -3.89 -7.69
CA VAL A 38 -0.95 -2.89 -8.10
C VAL A 38 -0.24 -1.55 -8.29
N LYS A 39 -0.70 -0.75 -9.24
CA LYS A 39 -0.01 0.48 -9.62
C LYS A 39 -0.21 1.60 -8.61
N ASP A 40 -1.44 1.75 -8.11
CA ASP A 40 -1.85 2.91 -7.31
C ASP A 40 -3.09 2.55 -6.48
N ARG A 41 -3.29 3.24 -5.35
CA ARG A 41 -4.48 3.12 -4.48
C ARG A 41 -5.15 4.46 -4.17
N ASP A 42 -4.65 5.54 -4.75
CA ASP A 42 -5.09 6.90 -4.44
C ASP A 42 -6.03 7.49 -5.49
N LEU A 43 -6.25 6.77 -6.60
CA LEU A 43 -7.14 7.17 -7.67
C LEU A 43 -8.60 6.88 -7.31
N THR A 44 -9.48 7.82 -7.65
CA THR A 44 -10.94 7.68 -7.53
C THR A 44 -11.62 7.34 -8.86
N ALA A 45 -10.88 7.40 -9.98
CA ALA A 45 -11.35 7.09 -11.31
C ALA A 45 -10.25 6.41 -12.11
N PRO A 46 -10.60 5.64 -13.17
CA PRO A 46 -9.63 5.09 -14.11
C PRO A 46 -8.68 6.15 -14.68
N PRO A 47 -7.38 5.86 -14.82
CA PRO A 47 -6.39 6.83 -15.34
C PRO A 47 -6.53 7.11 -16.83
N GLY A 48 -7.21 6.27 -17.62
CA GLY A 48 -7.49 6.47 -19.05
C GLY A 48 -6.33 6.11 -19.99
N SER A 49 -5.30 5.43 -19.48
CA SER A 49 -4.13 4.98 -20.27
C SER A 49 -3.65 3.62 -19.80
N GLU A 50 -4.60 2.72 -19.55
CA GLU A 50 -4.35 1.37 -19.03
C GLU A 50 -3.85 0.43 -20.13
N SER A 51 -3.09 -0.56 -19.72
CA SER A 51 -2.73 -1.74 -20.50
C SER A 51 -3.34 -2.98 -19.88
N ASP A 52 -3.55 -4.00 -20.69
CA ASP A 52 -4.05 -5.31 -20.21
C ASP A 52 -3.18 -5.84 -19.06
N GLY A 53 -3.82 -6.19 -17.96
CA GLY A 53 -3.16 -6.64 -16.73
C GLY A 53 -2.83 -5.54 -15.73
N ASP A 54 -3.08 -4.27 -16.04
CA ASP A 54 -2.93 -3.18 -15.07
C ASP A 54 -3.94 -3.35 -13.93
N ALA A 55 -3.45 -3.17 -12.71
CA ALA A 55 -4.27 -3.33 -11.52
C ALA A 55 -4.14 -2.13 -10.60
N TYR A 56 -5.25 -1.77 -9.94
CA TYR A 56 -5.37 -0.61 -9.05
C TYR A 56 -6.23 -0.99 -7.85
N ILE A 57 -5.97 -0.41 -6.70
CA ILE A 57 -6.92 -0.44 -5.59
C ILE A 57 -7.84 0.78 -5.72
N VAL A 58 -9.13 0.54 -5.86
CA VAL A 58 -10.11 1.63 -5.98
C VAL A 58 -10.20 2.38 -4.65
N LYS A 59 -9.86 3.68 -4.68
CA LYS A 59 -10.02 4.54 -3.51
C LYS A 59 -11.50 4.72 -3.17
N ALA A 60 -11.80 4.96 -1.89
CA ALA A 60 -13.16 5.29 -1.45
C ALA A 60 -13.76 6.44 -2.30
N THR A 61 -15.05 6.33 -2.60
CA THR A 61 -15.78 7.21 -3.53
C THR A 61 -15.37 7.05 -5.01
N GLY A 62 -15.14 5.81 -5.43
CA GLY A 62 -14.86 5.48 -6.83
C GLY A 62 -15.92 6.01 -7.79
N THR A 63 -15.47 6.53 -8.94
CA THR A 63 -16.31 7.13 -10.00
C THR A 63 -16.02 6.50 -11.37
N GLY A 64 -16.82 6.85 -12.38
CA GLY A 64 -16.71 6.23 -13.70
C GLY A 64 -16.93 4.73 -13.62
N ASP A 65 -16.11 3.95 -14.31
CA ASP A 65 -16.18 2.48 -14.32
C ASP A 65 -15.85 1.85 -12.95
N TRP A 66 -15.33 2.63 -12.01
CA TRP A 66 -15.03 2.18 -10.65
C TRP A 66 -16.12 2.47 -9.62
N ALA A 67 -17.24 3.10 -10.04
CA ALA A 67 -18.35 3.43 -9.14
C ALA A 67 -18.92 2.19 -8.44
N GLY A 68 -19.02 2.23 -7.08
CA GLY A 68 -19.50 1.11 -6.26
C GLY A 68 -18.49 -0.03 -6.05
N HIS A 69 -17.22 0.17 -6.41
CA HIS A 69 -16.16 -0.81 -6.26
C HIS A 69 -15.06 -0.39 -5.27
N ASP A 70 -15.40 0.47 -4.33
CA ASP A 70 -14.50 0.96 -3.29
C ASP A 70 -13.71 -0.17 -2.62
N ASN A 71 -12.40 0.04 -2.43
CA ASN A 71 -11.46 -0.89 -1.82
C ASN A 71 -11.22 -2.21 -2.57
N LYS A 72 -11.88 -2.47 -3.68
CA LYS A 72 -11.60 -3.63 -4.53
C LYS A 72 -10.36 -3.39 -5.39
N ILE A 73 -9.77 -4.49 -5.84
CA ILE A 73 -8.72 -4.42 -6.86
C ILE A 73 -9.42 -4.41 -8.23
N ALA A 74 -9.26 -3.30 -8.95
CA ALA A 74 -9.71 -3.16 -10.34
C ALA A 74 -8.59 -3.64 -11.26
N VAL A 75 -8.85 -4.64 -12.08
CA VAL A 75 -7.92 -5.19 -13.07
C VAL A 75 -8.43 -4.86 -14.45
N TYR A 76 -7.61 -4.17 -15.26
CA TYR A 76 -7.98 -3.84 -16.64
C TYR A 76 -7.70 -5.03 -17.56
N LEU A 77 -8.72 -5.53 -18.23
CA LEU A 77 -8.65 -6.71 -19.11
C LEU A 77 -9.62 -6.56 -20.26
N GLY A 78 -9.14 -6.60 -21.50
CA GLY A 78 -9.96 -6.58 -22.70
C GLY A 78 -10.89 -5.35 -22.77
N ASP A 79 -10.31 -4.16 -22.63
CA ASP A 79 -11.00 -2.87 -22.68
C ASP A 79 -12.07 -2.66 -21.60
N THR A 80 -12.01 -3.41 -20.50
CA THR A 80 -12.95 -3.28 -19.36
C THR A 80 -12.27 -3.57 -18.04
N TYR A 81 -12.94 -3.23 -16.93
CA TYR A 81 -12.47 -3.57 -15.59
C TYR A 81 -13.14 -4.82 -15.03
N LYS A 82 -12.33 -5.68 -14.43
CA LYS A 82 -12.75 -6.78 -13.57
C LYS A 82 -12.35 -6.45 -12.13
N PHE A 83 -13.21 -6.84 -11.18
CA PHE A 83 -13.02 -6.45 -9.79
C PHE A 83 -12.82 -7.66 -8.89
N ILE A 84 -11.71 -7.66 -8.14
CA ILE A 84 -11.45 -8.66 -7.11
C ILE A 84 -11.85 -8.04 -5.77
N THR A 85 -12.76 -8.69 -5.06
CA THR A 85 -13.07 -8.32 -3.67
C THR A 85 -12.00 -8.92 -2.78
N PRO A 86 -11.26 -8.09 -2.01
CA PRO A 86 -10.19 -8.62 -1.18
C PRO A 86 -10.76 -9.44 -0.01
N SER A 87 -10.07 -10.54 0.31
CA SER A 87 -10.30 -11.31 1.54
C SER A 87 -9.34 -10.85 2.63
N GLU A 88 -9.76 -10.93 3.89
CA GLU A 88 -8.87 -10.61 5.02
C GLU A 88 -7.58 -11.44 4.95
N GLY A 89 -6.44 -10.76 5.09
CA GLY A 89 -5.11 -11.34 4.92
C GLY A 89 -4.55 -11.27 3.50
N MET A 90 -5.33 -10.83 2.49
CA MET A 90 -4.81 -10.59 1.14
C MET A 90 -3.77 -9.47 1.16
N SER A 91 -2.63 -9.70 0.54
CA SER A 91 -1.57 -8.69 0.39
C SER A 91 -1.21 -8.47 -1.07
N VAL A 92 -0.88 -7.23 -1.41
CA VAL A 92 -0.35 -6.84 -2.73
C VAL A 92 0.74 -5.79 -2.55
N TYR A 93 1.67 -5.76 -3.51
CA TYR A 93 2.71 -4.74 -3.56
C TYR A 93 2.20 -3.49 -4.28
N LEU A 94 2.32 -2.34 -3.66
CA LEU A 94 1.93 -1.04 -4.19
C LEU A 94 3.12 -0.36 -4.84
N GLN A 95 3.07 -0.18 -6.16
CA GLN A 95 4.23 0.22 -6.95
C GLN A 95 4.63 1.68 -6.75
N ASP A 96 3.67 2.58 -6.68
CA ASP A 96 3.90 4.02 -6.52
C ASP A 96 4.45 4.39 -5.13
N GLU A 97 4.06 3.64 -4.09
CA GLU A 97 4.53 3.85 -2.72
C GLU A 97 5.71 2.94 -2.35
N ASN A 98 6.06 1.94 -3.17
CA ASN A 98 7.09 0.91 -2.89
C ASN A 98 6.88 0.19 -1.55
N VAL A 99 5.66 -0.26 -1.29
CA VAL A 99 5.26 -0.88 -0.02
C VAL A 99 4.29 -2.02 -0.24
N ASP A 100 4.38 -3.05 0.61
CA ASP A 100 3.32 -4.05 0.68
C ASP A 100 2.11 -3.49 1.43
N VAL A 101 0.91 -3.77 0.93
CA VAL A 101 -0.35 -3.45 1.62
C VAL A 101 -1.12 -4.72 1.90
N LEU A 102 -1.71 -4.78 3.10
CA LEU A 102 -2.48 -5.91 3.62
C LEU A 102 -3.93 -5.48 3.83
N TRP A 103 -4.88 -6.27 3.34
CA TRP A 103 -6.30 -6.09 3.64
C TRP A 103 -6.66 -6.70 5.00
N ASN A 104 -7.15 -5.87 5.92
CA ASN A 104 -7.51 -6.31 7.29
C ASN A 104 -9.01 -6.62 7.47
N GLY A 105 -9.75 -6.79 6.37
CA GLY A 105 -11.19 -6.96 6.37
C GLY A 105 -11.98 -5.64 6.20
N SER A 106 -11.35 -4.47 6.36
CA SER A 106 -12.00 -3.16 6.24
C SER A 106 -11.18 -2.11 5.50
N ALA A 107 -9.86 -2.21 5.52
CA ALA A 107 -8.95 -1.25 4.90
C ALA A 107 -7.64 -1.90 4.44
N TRP A 108 -7.00 -1.28 3.44
CA TRP A 108 -5.66 -1.62 3.00
C TRP A 108 -4.62 -0.89 3.86
N LEU A 109 -3.83 -1.64 4.60
CA LEU A 109 -2.82 -1.14 5.52
C LEU A 109 -1.42 -1.34 4.94
N ALA A 110 -0.63 -0.28 4.88
CA ALA A 110 0.76 -0.37 4.45
C ALA A 110 1.60 -1.11 5.51
N TYR A 111 2.41 -2.07 5.05
CA TYR A 111 3.29 -2.88 5.89
C TYR A 111 4.72 -2.83 5.36
N GLY A 112 5.67 -2.48 6.22
CA GLY A 112 7.11 -2.53 5.93
C GLY A 112 7.70 -1.32 5.21
N GLY A 113 6.91 -0.43 4.63
CA GLY A 113 7.40 0.79 3.97
C GLY A 113 7.96 1.83 4.96
N TYR A 114 8.87 2.70 4.47
CA TYR A 114 9.34 3.88 5.20
C TYR A 114 8.58 5.11 4.76
N GLN A 115 7.80 5.71 5.69
CA GLN A 115 7.29 7.06 5.46
C GLN A 115 8.29 8.10 5.96
N THR A 116 8.51 9.16 5.20
CA THR A 116 9.29 10.31 5.64
C THR A 116 8.35 11.29 6.34
N LEU A 117 8.59 11.50 7.63
CA LEU A 117 7.81 12.44 8.43
C LEU A 117 8.32 13.86 8.24
N THR A 118 7.41 14.83 8.32
CA THR A 118 7.76 16.24 8.24
C THR A 118 8.42 16.70 9.54
N ASP A 119 9.57 17.38 9.44
CA ASP A 119 10.24 18.03 10.57
C ASP A 119 9.47 19.29 10.99
N ALA A 120 8.51 19.13 11.87
CA ALA A 120 7.66 20.19 12.43
C ALA A 120 7.86 20.29 13.95
N SER A 121 7.40 21.37 14.58
CA SER A 121 7.47 21.53 16.05
C SER A 121 6.88 20.34 16.79
N THR A 122 5.79 19.77 16.26
CA THR A 122 5.26 18.46 16.65
C THR A 122 5.25 17.56 15.41
N ILE A 123 6.02 16.47 15.46
CA ILE A 123 6.14 15.51 14.36
C ILE A 123 4.92 14.60 14.40
N ALA A 124 4.09 14.65 13.34
CA ALA A 124 2.94 13.78 13.19
C ALA A 124 3.35 12.45 12.52
N TRP A 125 2.83 11.34 13.02
CA TRP A 125 3.04 10.01 12.45
C TRP A 125 1.70 9.30 12.28
N ASP A 126 1.33 9.05 11.02
CA ASP A 126 0.19 8.22 10.66
C ASP A 126 0.66 6.80 10.33
N ALA A 127 0.44 5.87 11.25
CA ALA A 127 0.92 4.49 11.11
C ALA A 127 0.17 3.68 10.04
N SER A 128 -0.94 4.18 9.49
CA SER A 128 -1.63 3.55 8.34
C SER A 128 -0.81 3.63 7.05
N LYS A 129 0.20 4.52 7.00
CA LYS A 129 1.09 4.71 5.84
C LYS A 129 2.35 3.85 5.88
N GLY A 130 2.49 2.99 6.87
CA GLY A 130 3.61 2.06 7.00
C GLY A 130 4.08 1.89 8.44
N THR A 131 4.70 0.74 8.69
CA THR A 131 5.22 0.38 10.02
C THR A 131 6.56 1.04 10.34
N ASN A 132 7.25 1.58 9.34
CA ASN A 132 8.53 2.26 9.53
C ASN A 132 8.39 3.74 9.18
N ALA A 133 9.04 4.58 9.96
CA ALA A 133 9.10 6.01 9.73
C ALA A 133 10.55 6.52 9.81
N GLN A 134 10.82 7.63 9.15
CA GLN A 134 12.09 8.34 9.29
C GLN A 134 11.86 9.84 9.32
N VAL A 135 12.71 10.53 10.05
CA VAL A 135 12.73 11.99 10.11
C VAL A 135 14.16 12.49 10.30
N THR A 136 14.52 13.57 9.60
CA THR A 136 15.75 14.31 9.84
C THR A 136 15.39 15.58 10.59
N LEU A 137 15.93 15.76 11.78
CA LEU A 137 15.65 16.92 12.61
C LEU A 137 16.50 18.11 12.19
N SER A 138 15.93 19.30 12.21
CA SER A 138 16.69 20.56 12.11
C SER A 138 16.95 21.17 13.49
N THR A 139 16.14 20.84 14.50
CA THR A 139 16.27 21.28 15.89
C THR A 139 15.48 20.33 16.82
N SER A 140 15.44 20.61 18.11
CA SER A 140 14.63 19.84 19.06
C SER A 140 13.14 19.86 18.73
N ARG A 141 12.48 18.71 18.84
CA ARG A 141 11.07 18.48 18.43
C ARG A 141 10.30 17.72 19.49
N THR A 142 8.98 17.79 19.37
CA THR A 142 8.06 16.92 20.10
C THR A 142 7.54 15.84 19.14
N MET A 143 7.61 14.57 19.52
CA MET A 143 6.90 13.51 18.80
C MET A 143 5.43 13.57 19.18
N GLY A 144 4.55 13.65 18.20
CA GLY A 144 3.12 13.49 18.41
C GLY A 144 2.75 12.05 18.77
N THR A 145 1.58 11.85 19.35
CA THR A 145 1.05 10.49 19.52
C THR A 145 0.73 9.92 18.13
N PRO A 146 1.34 8.79 17.75
CA PRO A 146 1.02 8.17 16.46
C PRO A 146 -0.46 7.80 16.36
N THR A 147 -1.01 7.96 15.16
CA THR A 147 -2.39 7.58 14.85
C THR A 147 -2.44 6.25 14.08
N ASN A 148 -3.59 5.60 14.05
CA ASN A 148 -3.84 4.38 13.28
C ASN A 148 -2.88 3.21 13.60
N LEU A 149 -2.44 3.10 14.85
CA LEU A 149 -1.63 1.98 15.31
C LEU A 149 -2.44 0.69 15.34
N HIS A 150 -1.86 -0.41 14.87
CA HIS A 150 -2.41 -1.75 15.01
C HIS A 150 -1.83 -2.48 16.22
N THR A 151 -2.69 -3.06 17.02
CA THR A 151 -2.28 -3.89 18.17
C THR A 151 -1.47 -5.10 17.69
N GLY A 152 -0.33 -5.34 18.33
CA GLY A 152 0.55 -6.46 18.02
C GLY A 152 1.56 -6.21 16.90
N TRP A 153 1.52 -5.06 16.25
CA TRP A 153 2.53 -4.69 15.25
C TRP A 153 3.73 -3.99 15.88
N ILE A 154 4.89 -4.17 15.25
CA ILE A 154 6.13 -3.48 15.61
C ILE A 154 6.28 -2.27 14.69
N TYR A 155 6.54 -1.12 15.29
CA TYR A 155 6.77 0.13 14.58
C TYR A 155 8.18 0.62 14.84
N THR A 156 8.85 1.06 13.78
CA THR A 156 10.24 1.54 13.85
C THR A 156 10.31 2.99 13.41
N ILE A 157 11.01 3.83 14.15
CA ILE A 157 11.32 5.19 13.71
C ILE A 157 12.83 5.39 13.66
N LYS A 158 13.33 5.88 12.53
CA LYS A 158 14.70 6.34 12.35
C LYS A 158 14.75 7.85 12.51
N ILE A 159 15.48 8.33 13.48
CA ILE A 159 15.70 9.76 13.70
C ILE A 159 17.14 10.10 13.32
N THR A 160 17.29 11.02 12.38
CA THR A 160 18.59 11.53 11.96
C THR A 160 18.81 12.91 12.57
N GLN A 161 19.93 13.09 13.26
CA GLN A 161 20.33 14.38 13.83
C GLN A 161 20.80 15.34 12.72
N PRO A 162 20.66 16.66 12.90
CA PRO A 162 21.18 17.64 11.96
C PRO A 162 22.72 17.54 11.88
N SER A 163 23.27 17.73 10.70
CA SER A 163 24.72 17.73 10.50
C SER A 163 25.36 18.93 11.20
N GLY A 164 26.36 18.70 12.05
CA GLY A 164 27.12 19.73 12.73
C GLY A 164 26.51 20.27 14.03
N GLU A 165 25.34 19.83 14.42
CA GLU A 165 24.66 20.19 15.67
C GLU A 165 24.65 18.98 16.61
N SER A 166 25.30 19.07 17.76
CA SER A 166 25.12 18.08 18.81
C SER A 166 23.95 18.49 19.71
N GLY A 167 22.90 17.68 19.80
CA GLY A 167 21.94 17.83 20.86
C GLY A 167 20.51 18.21 20.51
N ALA A 168 20.05 18.03 19.28
CA ALA A 168 18.61 18.06 19.05
C ALA A 168 17.93 16.93 19.82
N THR A 169 16.94 17.27 20.64
CA THR A 169 16.22 16.32 21.50
C THR A 169 14.83 16.05 20.98
N VAL A 170 14.30 14.86 21.28
CA VAL A 170 12.90 14.54 21.00
C VAL A 170 12.17 14.35 22.32
N THR A 171 11.12 15.17 22.53
CA THR A 171 10.19 14.95 23.63
C THR A 171 9.15 13.92 23.20
N TRP A 172 9.06 12.82 23.94
CA TRP A 172 8.17 11.70 23.61
C TRP A 172 6.86 11.74 24.38
N PRO A 173 5.71 11.41 23.74
CA PRO A 173 4.46 11.25 24.46
C PRO A 173 4.50 10.02 25.39
N ALA A 174 3.63 10.02 26.40
CA ALA A 174 3.59 8.97 27.43
C ALA A 174 3.28 7.55 26.89
N LEU A 175 2.82 7.44 25.66
CA LEU A 175 2.62 6.17 24.97
C LEU A 175 3.93 5.39 24.79
N PHE A 176 5.02 6.09 24.53
CA PHE A 176 6.33 5.46 24.35
C PHE A 176 6.91 5.06 25.71
N LYS A 177 7.24 3.79 25.86
CA LYS A 177 7.89 3.23 27.05
C LYS A 177 9.29 2.75 26.68
N PHE A 178 10.29 3.33 27.30
CA PHE A 178 11.68 2.93 27.13
C PHE A 178 12.06 1.96 28.25
N THR A 179 12.51 0.76 27.92
CA THR A 179 12.76 -0.34 28.87
C THR A 179 14.10 -0.23 29.59
N MET A 180 14.96 0.70 29.21
CA MET A 180 16.19 1.01 29.94
C MET A 180 16.29 2.51 30.17
N GLY A 181 16.34 2.95 31.42
CA GLY A 181 16.45 4.35 31.79
C GLY A 181 17.57 5.04 31.01
N ASN A 182 17.24 6.19 30.44
CA ASN A 182 18.10 7.06 29.66
C ASN A 182 18.46 6.58 28.25
N MET A 183 17.51 6.68 27.32
CA MET A 183 17.85 7.20 26.01
C MET A 183 17.41 8.67 25.96
N ALA A 184 18.21 9.55 26.55
CA ALA A 184 18.30 10.92 26.12
C ALA A 184 19.14 10.90 24.83
N LEU A 185 18.52 11.14 23.68
CA LEU A 185 19.22 11.54 22.48
C LEU A 185 19.38 13.04 22.52
#